data_f83138943514de0d6dec6f9a66d8a4b0
#
_entry.id   f83138943514de0d6dec6f9a66d8a4b0
#
_cell.length_a   1.000
_cell.length_b   1.000
_cell.length_c   1.000
_cell.angle_alpha   90.00
_cell.angle_beta   90.00
_cell.angle_gamma   90.00
#
_symmetry.space_group_name_H-M   'P 1'
#
loop_
_entity.id
_entity.type
_entity.pdbx_description
1 polymer ?
#
loop_
_entity_poly.entity_id
_entity_poly.type
_entity_poly.pdbx_seq_one_letter_code
_entity_poly.pdbx_strand_id
1 'polypeptide(L)'
;MSETPQAIKLSARAMFHNIWTDLSDALAEMPRWEKGFHIFWLLGPFILLIERSPADIWLSFLAIAFVIRSIFKRDGAWLRVFWVRACFLFLAVCMLSSAMSAMPTYAFSEGLAWFRFPLFAMATAFWLGTDKRLLYAMLVSTALGMFVMTGILTAEMIIEGQKGGRLSWPYGDLVSGNYLSKVGLPAFTIMVALAIGAKPKMASIMGGLSLISVIMSVLTGERTN
;
A
#
# COMPACT_ATOMS: atom_id res chain seq x y z
N MET A 1 33.10 10.96 28.56
CA MET A 1 33.05 9.64 27.89
C MET A 1 31.60 9.44 27.47
N SER A 2 31.31 9.67 26.21
CA SER A 2 29.96 9.46 25.65
C SER A 2 29.87 8.00 25.21
N GLU A 3 29.07 7.20 25.90
CA GLU A 3 28.71 5.87 25.46
C GLU A 3 27.87 5.99 24.18
N THR A 4 28.45 5.58 23.07
CA THR A 4 27.73 5.41 21.79
C THR A 4 26.72 4.29 22.00
N PRO A 5 25.42 4.50 21.75
CA PRO A 5 24.42 3.44 21.87
C PRO A 5 24.82 2.30 20.94
N GLN A 6 25.12 1.13 21.48
CA GLN A 6 25.30 -0.08 20.67
C GLN A 6 24.00 -0.36 19.93
N ALA A 7 24.00 -0.11 18.63
CA ALA A 7 22.90 -0.48 17.75
C ALA A 7 22.73 -2.01 17.82
N ILE A 8 21.66 -2.47 18.45
CA ILE A 8 21.32 -3.88 18.56
C ILE A 8 21.04 -4.38 17.14
N LYS A 9 22.03 -5.07 16.55
CA LYS A 9 21.88 -5.71 15.23
C LYS A 9 20.95 -6.92 15.37
N LEU A 10 19.65 -6.69 15.25
CA LEU A 10 18.65 -7.75 15.26
C LEU A 10 18.88 -8.71 14.07
N SER A 11 18.74 -10.03 14.31
CA SER A 11 18.69 -11.00 13.23
C SER A 11 17.35 -10.87 12.51
N ALA A 12 17.28 -11.17 11.21
CA ALA A 12 16.02 -11.13 10.46
C ALA A 12 14.93 -11.98 11.12
N ARG A 13 15.29 -13.14 11.68
CA ARG A 13 14.36 -14.04 12.39
C ARG A 13 13.77 -13.37 13.64
N ALA A 14 14.59 -12.66 14.42
CA ALA A 14 14.13 -11.93 15.60
C ALA A 14 13.23 -10.76 15.20
N MET A 15 13.54 -10.08 14.11
CA MET A 15 12.71 -8.98 13.60
C MET A 15 11.33 -9.46 13.12
N PHE A 16 11.27 -10.54 12.34
CA PHE A 16 9.98 -11.12 11.92
C PHE A 16 9.19 -11.68 13.10
N HIS A 17 9.85 -12.30 14.07
CA HIS A 17 9.18 -12.80 15.27
C HIS A 17 8.58 -11.65 16.08
N ASN A 18 9.31 -10.55 16.26
CA ASN A 18 8.80 -9.38 16.97
C ASN A 18 7.61 -8.74 16.24
N ILE A 19 7.69 -8.59 14.91
CA ILE A 19 6.57 -8.03 14.13
C ILE A 19 5.33 -8.91 14.24
N TRP A 20 5.49 -10.24 14.23
CA TRP A 20 4.37 -11.16 14.36
C TRP A 20 3.74 -11.12 15.75
N THR A 21 4.55 -11.09 16.81
CA THR A 21 4.05 -10.93 18.19
C THR A 21 3.36 -9.59 18.38
N ASP A 22 3.99 -8.49 17.95
CA ASP A 22 3.43 -7.15 18.03
C ASP A 22 2.09 -7.04 17.27
N LEU A 23 1.99 -7.67 16.09
CA LEU A 23 0.75 -7.74 15.32
C LEU A 23 -0.34 -8.53 16.05
N SER A 24 0.01 -9.71 16.61
CA SER A 24 -0.95 -10.54 17.32
C SER A 24 -1.48 -9.86 18.57
N ASP A 25 -0.61 -9.16 19.29
CA ASP A 25 -0.96 -8.41 20.49
C ASP A 25 -1.85 -7.20 20.14
N ALA A 26 -1.48 -6.43 19.10
CA ALA A 26 -2.28 -5.33 18.61
C ALA A 26 -3.70 -5.79 18.21
N LEU A 27 -3.79 -6.93 17.51
CA LEU A 27 -5.09 -7.50 17.13
C LEU A 27 -5.83 -8.07 18.34
N ALA A 28 -5.15 -8.61 19.37
CA ALA A 28 -5.78 -9.14 20.57
C ALA A 28 -6.50 -8.04 21.38
N GLU A 29 -5.94 -6.86 21.43
CA GLU A 29 -6.47 -5.70 22.15
C GLU A 29 -7.74 -5.11 21.51
N MET A 30 -8.05 -5.45 20.24
CA MET A 30 -9.14 -4.85 19.47
C MET A 30 -10.47 -5.62 19.59
N PRO A 31 -11.62 -4.94 19.46
CA PRO A 31 -12.92 -5.58 19.29
C PRO A 31 -12.95 -6.50 18.07
N ARG A 32 -13.71 -7.61 18.13
CA ARG A 32 -13.76 -8.63 17.06
C ARG A 32 -14.08 -8.04 15.67
N TRP A 33 -14.98 -7.09 15.60
CA TRP A 33 -15.38 -6.48 14.34
C TRP A 33 -14.27 -5.58 13.74
N GLU A 34 -13.50 -4.85 14.58
CA GLU A 34 -12.35 -4.05 14.11
C GLU A 34 -11.20 -4.94 13.60
N LYS A 35 -10.97 -6.10 14.24
CA LYS A 35 -9.95 -7.06 13.78
C LYS A 35 -10.15 -7.45 12.32
N GLY A 36 -11.40 -7.75 11.92
CA GLY A 36 -11.71 -8.13 10.55
C GLY A 36 -11.29 -7.05 9.53
N PHE A 37 -11.57 -5.78 9.82
CA PHE A 37 -11.17 -4.67 8.95
C PHE A 37 -9.65 -4.50 8.87
N HIS A 38 -8.93 -4.62 9.99
CA HIS A 38 -7.48 -4.50 10.00
C HIS A 38 -6.81 -5.66 9.25
N ILE A 39 -7.27 -6.89 9.43
CA ILE A 39 -6.78 -8.04 8.66
C ILE A 39 -7.07 -7.84 7.16
N PHE A 40 -8.27 -7.40 6.80
CA PHE A 40 -8.64 -7.12 5.42
C PHE A 40 -7.81 -5.99 4.82
N TRP A 41 -7.47 -4.97 5.61
CA TRP A 41 -6.56 -3.91 5.20
C TRP A 41 -5.15 -4.45 4.93
N LEU A 42 -4.59 -5.27 5.82
CA LEU A 42 -3.27 -5.87 5.68
C LEU A 42 -3.14 -6.79 4.46
N LEU A 43 -4.24 -7.37 3.98
CA LEU A 43 -4.28 -8.17 2.75
C LEU A 43 -4.26 -7.33 1.48
N GLY A 44 -4.39 -6.00 1.58
CA GLY A 44 -4.46 -5.09 0.43
C GLY A 44 -3.37 -5.28 -0.62
N PRO A 45 -2.08 -5.36 -0.27
CA PRO A 45 -1.01 -5.58 -1.24
C PRO A 45 -1.19 -6.86 -2.06
N PHE A 46 -1.76 -7.93 -1.47
CA PHE A 46 -2.04 -9.19 -2.18
C PHE A 46 -3.33 -9.12 -3.00
N ILE A 47 -4.34 -8.40 -2.54
CA ILE A 47 -5.57 -8.14 -3.32
C ILE A 47 -5.25 -7.34 -4.59
N LEU A 48 -4.32 -6.38 -4.47
CA LEU A 48 -3.81 -5.61 -5.61
C LEU A 48 -3.08 -6.46 -6.65
N LEU A 49 -2.53 -7.63 -6.26
CA LEU A 49 -1.90 -8.59 -7.18
C LEU A 49 -2.92 -9.31 -8.06
N ILE A 50 -4.18 -9.45 -7.62
CA ILE A 50 -5.17 -10.26 -8.34
C ILE A 50 -5.60 -9.52 -9.59
N GLU A 51 -6.17 -8.32 -9.44
CA GLU A 51 -6.62 -7.47 -10.55
C GLU A 51 -7.04 -6.08 -10.01
N ARG A 52 -7.33 -5.16 -10.94
CA ARG A 52 -7.80 -3.80 -10.62
C ARG A 52 -9.14 -3.81 -9.90
N SER A 53 -10.12 -4.61 -10.37
CA SER A 53 -11.47 -4.60 -9.82
C SER A 53 -11.56 -5.02 -8.36
N PRO A 54 -10.92 -6.13 -7.89
CA PRO A 54 -10.83 -6.45 -6.47
C PRO A 54 -10.15 -5.37 -5.63
N ALA A 55 -9.14 -4.71 -6.17
CA ALA A 55 -8.44 -3.62 -5.49
C ALA A 55 -9.35 -2.39 -5.29
N ASP A 56 -10.14 -2.04 -6.30
CA ASP A 56 -11.10 -0.94 -6.24
C ASP A 56 -12.22 -1.23 -5.23
N ILE A 57 -12.69 -2.48 -5.17
CA ILE A 57 -13.68 -2.93 -4.17
C ILE A 57 -13.07 -2.86 -2.76
N TRP A 58 -11.88 -3.41 -2.56
CA TRP A 58 -11.17 -3.40 -1.27
C TRP A 58 -11.00 -1.98 -0.73
N LEU A 59 -10.51 -1.07 -1.56
CA LEU A 59 -10.28 0.33 -1.22
C LEU A 59 -11.59 1.04 -0.88
N SER A 60 -12.62 0.89 -1.73
CA SER A 60 -13.93 1.51 -1.55
C SER A 60 -14.62 1.00 -0.28
N PHE A 61 -14.55 -0.30 -0.03
CA PHE A 61 -15.14 -0.91 1.16
C PHE A 61 -14.52 -0.34 2.45
N LEU A 62 -13.19 -0.25 2.52
CA LEU A 62 -12.52 0.32 3.70
C LEU A 62 -12.79 1.82 3.86
N ALA A 63 -12.87 2.57 2.75
CA ALA A 63 -13.23 3.99 2.78
C ALA A 63 -14.65 4.20 3.33
N ILE A 64 -15.63 3.43 2.86
CA ILE A 64 -17.02 3.48 3.35
C ILE A 64 -17.10 3.05 4.82
N ALA A 65 -16.43 1.95 5.17
CA ALA A 65 -16.39 1.48 6.55
C ALA A 65 -15.83 2.52 7.52
N PHE A 66 -14.81 3.28 7.11
CA PHE A 66 -14.27 4.40 7.89
C PHE A 66 -15.32 5.49 8.13
N VAL A 67 -16.05 5.90 7.10
CA VAL A 67 -17.10 6.91 7.24
C VAL A 67 -18.20 6.42 8.19
N ILE A 68 -18.67 5.20 8.00
CA ILE A 68 -19.70 4.57 8.84
C ILE A 68 -19.20 4.53 10.30
N ARG A 69 -17.99 4.05 10.54
CA ARG A 69 -17.37 4.00 11.87
C ARG A 69 -17.31 5.40 12.52
N SER A 70 -16.88 6.39 11.75
CA SER A 70 -16.77 7.77 12.25
C SER A 70 -18.12 8.34 12.67
N ILE A 71 -19.18 8.04 11.94
CA ILE A 71 -20.55 8.42 12.28
C ILE A 71 -20.99 7.72 13.59
N PHE A 72 -20.81 6.41 13.69
CA PHE A 72 -21.21 5.64 14.88
C PHE A 72 -20.43 6.05 16.15
N LYS A 73 -19.12 6.29 16.01
CA LYS A 73 -18.29 6.73 17.14
C LYS A 73 -18.38 8.24 17.40
N ARG A 74 -19.12 8.99 16.58
CA ARG A 74 -19.22 10.46 16.60
C ARG A 74 -17.84 11.13 16.59
N ASP A 75 -16.89 10.51 15.89
CA ASP A 75 -15.54 11.01 15.76
C ASP A 75 -15.41 11.83 14.47
N GLY A 76 -15.55 13.14 14.61
CA GLY A 76 -15.39 14.11 13.53
C GLY A 76 -14.10 14.92 13.63
N ALA A 77 -13.17 14.56 14.53
CA ALA A 77 -11.94 15.33 14.74
C ALA A 77 -11.06 15.39 13.48
N TRP A 78 -11.05 14.34 12.66
CA TRP A 78 -10.32 14.26 11.41
C TRP A 78 -10.75 15.31 10.37
N LEU A 79 -12.02 15.78 10.40
CA LEU A 79 -12.52 16.84 9.52
C LEU A 79 -11.86 18.21 9.79
N ARG A 80 -11.22 18.39 10.94
CA ARG A 80 -10.53 19.64 11.31
C ARG A 80 -9.12 19.72 10.77
N VAL A 81 -8.56 18.62 10.27
CA VAL A 81 -7.19 18.57 9.76
C VAL A 81 -7.10 19.25 8.39
N PHE A 82 -6.05 20.05 8.20
CA PHE A 82 -5.90 20.90 7.01
C PHE A 82 -5.98 20.13 5.69
N TRP A 83 -5.21 19.05 5.55
CA TRP A 83 -5.18 18.30 4.29
C TRP A 83 -6.52 17.61 3.97
N VAL A 84 -7.28 17.22 4.99
CA VAL A 84 -8.64 16.68 4.82
C VAL A 84 -9.57 17.73 4.24
N ARG A 85 -9.53 18.96 4.79
CA ARG A 85 -10.32 20.08 4.25
C ARG A 85 -9.92 20.42 2.82
N ALA A 86 -8.63 20.36 2.51
CA ALA A 86 -8.13 20.55 1.15
C ALA A 86 -8.69 19.50 0.19
N CYS A 87 -8.76 18.21 0.59
CA CYS A 87 -9.40 17.16 -0.21
C CYS A 87 -10.88 17.43 -0.45
N PHE A 88 -11.65 17.89 0.55
CA PHE A 88 -13.05 18.25 0.36
C PHE A 88 -13.23 19.48 -0.52
N LEU A 89 -12.35 20.48 -0.39
CA LEU A 89 -12.36 21.63 -1.27
C LEU A 89 -12.08 21.23 -2.71
N PHE A 90 -11.08 20.35 -2.93
CA PHE A 90 -10.78 19.80 -4.23
C PHE A 90 -11.99 19.05 -4.83
N LEU A 91 -12.65 18.21 -4.03
CA LEU A 91 -13.88 17.54 -4.46
C LEU A 91 -14.95 18.54 -4.87
N ALA A 92 -15.17 19.61 -4.07
CA ALA A 92 -16.16 20.64 -4.40
C ALA A 92 -15.85 21.33 -5.74
N VAL A 93 -14.58 21.63 -6.01
CA VAL A 93 -14.14 22.18 -7.30
C VAL A 93 -14.37 21.19 -8.44
N CYS A 94 -14.07 19.90 -8.24
CA CYS A 94 -14.36 18.86 -9.22
C CYS A 94 -15.86 18.74 -9.53
N MET A 95 -16.71 18.80 -8.49
CA MET A 95 -18.16 18.75 -8.67
C MET A 95 -18.68 19.98 -9.42
N LEU A 96 -18.19 21.17 -9.11
CA LEU A 96 -18.54 22.38 -9.81
C LEU A 96 -18.12 22.31 -11.29
N SER A 97 -16.92 21.85 -11.57
CA SER A 97 -16.42 21.64 -12.93
C SER A 97 -17.26 20.60 -13.68
N SER A 98 -17.65 19.52 -12.99
CA SER A 98 -18.51 18.48 -13.58
C SER A 98 -19.88 19.01 -13.99
N ALA A 99 -20.44 19.93 -13.22
CA ALA A 99 -21.72 20.60 -13.53
C ALA A 99 -21.64 21.42 -14.84
N MET A 100 -20.47 21.91 -15.19
CA MET A 100 -20.21 22.72 -16.39
C MET A 100 -19.71 21.87 -17.59
N SER A 101 -19.62 20.56 -17.45
CA SER A 101 -19.13 19.66 -18.50
C SER A 101 -20.19 19.36 -19.57
N ALA A 102 -19.75 18.92 -20.76
CA ALA A 102 -20.66 18.48 -21.81
C ALA A 102 -21.47 17.23 -21.45
N MET A 103 -21.00 16.42 -20.47
CA MET A 103 -21.66 15.21 -19.95
C MET A 103 -21.69 15.26 -18.42
N PRO A 104 -22.55 16.08 -17.78
CA PRO A 104 -22.51 16.32 -16.34
C PRO A 104 -22.67 15.04 -15.51
N THR A 105 -23.63 14.19 -15.85
CA THR A 105 -23.92 12.94 -15.11
C THR A 105 -22.72 12.01 -15.06
N TYR A 106 -22.04 11.84 -16.19
CA TYR A 106 -20.83 11.02 -16.26
C TYR A 106 -19.68 11.65 -15.46
N ALA A 107 -19.44 12.94 -15.64
CA ALA A 107 -18.39 13.66 -14.93
C ALA A 107 -18.59 13.65 -13.40
N PHE A 108 -19.83 13.77 -12.91
CA PHE A 108 -20.17 13.63 -11.50
C PHE A 108 -19.88 12.24 -10.96
N SER A 109 -20.27 11.19 -11.70
CA SER A 109 -20.02 9.81 -11.27
C SER A 109 -18.52 9.51 -11.14
N GLU A 110 -17.72 9.95 -12.09
CA GLU A 110 -16.26 9.80 -12.06
C GLU A 110 -15.62 10.59 -10.90
N GLY A 111 -16.03 11.82 -10.68
CA GLY A 111 -15.53 12.66 -9.60
C GLY A 111 -15.83 12.08 -8.21
N LEU A 112 -17.04 11.55 -8.00
CA LEU A 112 -17.40 10.87 -6.76
C LEU A 112 -16.66 9.54 -6.61
N ALA A 113 -16.54 8.76 -7.68
CA ALA A 113 -15.80 7.50 -7.66
C ALA A 113 -14.32 7.74 -7.30
N TRP A 114 -13.72 8.83 -7.80
CA TRP A 114 -12.34 9.17 -7.49
C TRP A 114 -12.13 9.52 -6.01
N PHE A 115 -13.12 10.11 -5.34
CA PHE A 115 -13.00 10.52 -3.95
C PHE A 115 -12.77 9.37 -2.96
N ARG A 116 -13.01 8.12 -3.37
CA ARG A 116 -12.65 6.93 -2.59
C ARG A 116 -11.18 6.87 -2.21
N PHE A 117 -10.26 7.40 -3.04
CA PHE A 117 -8.82 7.41 -2.75
C PHE A 117 -8.46 8.33 -1.56
N PRO A 118 -8.86 9.61 -1.54
CA PRO A 118 -8.72 10.44 -0.34
C PRO A 118 -9.39 9.85 0.90
N LEU A 119 -10.59 9.30 0.78
CA LEU A 119 -11.27 8.65 1.90
C LEU A 119 -10.50 7.45 2.45
N PHE A 120 -9.91 6.63 1.58
CA PHE A 120 -9.04 5.53 2.00
C PHE A 120 -7.77 6.04 2.69
N ALA A 121 -7.17 7.11 2.20
CA ALA A 121 -6.04 7.76 2.87
C ALA A 121 -6.42 8.26 4.28
N MET A 122 -7.62 8.84 4.42
CA MET A 122 -8.18 9.22 5.73
C MET A 122 -8.43 8.00 6.61
N ALA A 123 -8.98 6.91 6.07
CA ALA A 123 -9.17 5.65 6.80
C ALA A 123 -7.84 5.10 7.34
N THR A 124 -6.81 5.14 6.53
CA THR A 124 -5.46 4.73 6.94
C THR A 124 -4.88 5.64 8.01
N ALA A 125 -4.96 6.97 7.83
CA ALA A 125 -4.37 7.94 8.75
C ALA A 125 -5.08 8.02 10.11
N PHE A 126 -6.41 7.87 10.15
CA PHE A 126 -7.21 8.14 11.36
C PHE A 126 -7.85 6.89 11.98
N TRP A 127 -7.67 5.73 11.37
CA TRP A 127 -8.21 4.47 11.88
C TRP A 127 -7.22 3.31 11.74
N LEU A 128 -6.98 2.84 10.51
CA LEU A 128 -6.30 1.58 10.25
C LEU A 128 -4.81 1.62 10.60
N GLY A 129 -4.13 2.74 10.36
CA GLY A 129 -2.71 2.93 10.59
C GLY A 129 -2.35 3.74 11.84
N THR A 130 -3.29 3.96 12.76
CA THR A 130 -3.04 4.72 14.00
C THR A 130 -2.11 3.98 14.96
N ASP A 131 -2.18 2.65 15.00
CA ASP A 131 -1.24 1.82 15.76
C ASP A 131 0.00 1.54 14.90
N LYS A 132 1.17 1.92 15.40
CA LYS A 132 2.46 1.72 14.73
C LYS A 132 2.74 0.25 14.45
N ARG A 133 2.30 -0.67 15.31
CA ARG A 133 2.47 -2.12 15.14
C ARG A 133 1.77 -2.59 13.86
N LEU A 134 0.54 -2.13 13.63
CA LEU A 134 -0.23 -2.44 12.42
C LEU A 134 0.35 -1.77 11.18
N LEU A 135 0.82 -0.53 11.32
CA LEU A 135 1.48 0.16 10.22
C LEU A 135 2.74 -0.57 9.77
N TYR A 136 3.58 -1.03 10.70
CA TYR A 136 4.75 -1.85 10.37
C TYR A 136 4.35 -3.18 9.71
N ALA A 137 3.30 -3.84 10.19
CA ALA A 137 2.78 -5.06 9.55
C ALA A 137 2.30 -4.79 8.11
N MET A 138 1.61 -3.66 7.86
CA MET A 138 1.20 -3.24 6.51
C MET A 138 2.41 -2.98 5.61
N LEU A 139 3.44 -2.33 6.13
CA LEU A 139 4.66 -2.09 5.39
C LEU A 139 5.36 -3.41 4.99
N VAL A 140 5.43 -4.38 5.90
CA VAL A 140 5.96 -5.71 5.62
C VAL A 140 5.10 -6.45 4.60
N SER A 141 3.76 -6.39 4.72
CA SER A 141 2.83 -6.95 3.73
C SER A 141 3.07 -6.36 2.33
N THR A 142 3.29 -5.05 2.25
CA THR A 142 3.62 -4.34 1.01
C THR A 142 4.94 -4.84 0.39
N ALA A 143 5.98 -5.00 1.21
CA ALA A 143 7.26 -5.53 0.75
C ALA A 143 7.15 -6.99 0.27
N LEU A 144 6.39 -7.83 0.98
CA LEU A 144 6.13 -9.21 0.56
C LEU A 144 5.37 -9.27 -0.75
N GLY A 145 4.33 -8.45 -0.93
CA GLY A 145 3.59 -8.35 -2.19
C GLY A 145 4.51 -7.96 -3.37
N MET A 146 5.41 -7.02 -3.15
CA MET A 146 6.40 -6.65 -4.16
C MET A 146 7.37 -7.78 -4.50
N PHE A 147 7.83 -8.56 -3.52
CA PHE A 147 8.67 -9.72 -3.78
C PHE A 147 7.93 -10.80 -4.58
N VAL A 148 6.65 -11.04 -4.28
CA VAL A 148 5.82 -11.97 -5.05
C VAL A 148 5.71 -11.52 -6.50
N MET A 149 5.40 -10.24 -6.75
CA MET A 149 5.32 -9.71 -8.13
C MET A 149 6.69 -9.79 -8.83
N THR A 150 7.77 -9.40 -8.16
CA THR A 150 9.13 -9.51 -8.71
C THR A 150 9.47 -10.96 -9.07
N GLY A 151 9.08 -11.92 -8.23
CA GLY A 151 9.25 -13.34 -8.50
C GLY A 151 8.47 -13.81 -9.74
N ILE A 152 7.22 -13.39 -9.88
CA ILE A 152 6.38 -13.70 -11.06
C ILE A 152 7.01 -13.16 -12.34
N LEU A 153 7.42 -11.89 -12.35
CA LEU A 153 8.04 -11.26 -13.53
C LEU A 153 9.41 -11.89 -13.86
N THR A 154 10.17 -12.29 -12.84
CA THR A 154 11.43 -13.00 -13.04
C THR A 154 11.18 -14.39 -13.67
N ALA A 155 10.16 -15.09 -13.23
CA ALA A 155 9.75 -16.37 -13.83
C ALA A 155 9.31 -16.19 -15.29
N GLU A 156 8.51 -15.18 -15.61
CA GLU A 156 8.13 -14.83 -16.98
C GLU A 156 9.38 -14.59 -17.86
N MET A 157 10.31 -13.79 -17.37
CA MET A 157 11.54 -13.49 -18.09
C MET A 157 12.39 -14.73 -18.40
N ILE A 158 12.44 -15.69 -17.46
CA ILE A 158 13.19 -16.95 -17.64
C ILE A 158 12.47 -17.90 -18.60
N ILE A 159 11.14 -18.02 -18.49
CA ILE A 159 10.35 -19.03 -19.23
C ILE A 159 10.01 -18.55 -20.64
N GLU A 160 9.57 -17.32 -20.79
CA GLU A 160 9.07 -16.80 -22.06
C GLU A 160 10.00 -15.79 -22.72
N GLY A 161 10.91 -15.19 -21.97
CA GLY A 161 11.68 -14.04 -22.41
C GLY A 161 10.81 -12.79 -22.59
N GLN A 162 11.38 -11.74 -23.17
CA GLN A 162 10.64 -10.50 -23.49
C GLN A 162 9.85 -10.66 -24.81
N LYS A 163 8.74 -11.38 -24.80
CA LYS A 163 7.83 -11.42 -25.94
C LYS A 163 7.10 -10.09 -26.06
N GLY A 164 7.30 -9.39 -27.17
CA GLY A 164 6.68 -8.07 -27.42
C GLY A 164 7.34 -6.89 -26.70
N GLY A 165 8.50 -7.09 -26.04
CA GLY A 165 9.27 -6.02 -25.41
C GLY A 165 8.85 -5.60 -24.01
N ARG A 166 7.87 -6.29 -23.41
CA ARG A 166 7.39 -6.00 -22.05
C ARG A 166 7.11 -7.28 -21.26
N LEU A 167 7.30 -7.22 -19.95
CA LEU A 167 6.82 -8.24 -19.03
C LEU A 167 5.37 -7.93 -18.63
N SER A 168 4.50 -8.96 -18.66
CA SER A 168 3.04 -8.78 -18.57
C SER A 168 2.33 -9.74 -17.64
N TRP A 169 3.03 -10.75 -17.10
CA TRP A 169 2.42 -11.71 -16.19
C TRP A 169 1.96 -11.06 -14.88
N PRO A 170 0.89 -11.59 -14.25
CA PRO A 170 0.10 -12.77 -14.65
C PRO A 170 -1.10 -12.47 -15.56
N TYR A 171 -1.51 -11.21 -15.73
CA TYR A 171 -2.81 -10.87 -16.32
C TYR A 171 -2.76 -9.92 -17.53
N GLY A 172 -1.59 -9.67 -18.09
CA GLY A 172 -1.41 -8.79 -19.23
C GLY A 172 -0.75 -7.44 -18.88
N ASP A 173 -0.55 -6.62 -19.90
CA ASP A 173 0.37 -5.45 -19.90
C ASP A 173 0.13 -4.41 -18.81
N LEU A 174 -1.10 -4.24 -18.34
CA LEU A 174 -1.43 -3.12 -17.43
C LEU A 174 -1.35 -3.48 -15.93
N VAL A 175 -1.40 -4.75 -15.55
CA VAL A 175 -1.56 -5.15 -14.15
C VAL A 175 -0.24 -5.08 -13.41
N SER A 176 0.81 -5.68 -13.94
CA SER A 176 2.13 -5.75 -13.29
C SER A 176 2.79 -4.38 -13.16
N GLY A 177 2.76 -3.56 -14.21
CA GLY A 177 3.28 -2.20 -14.19
C GLY A 177 2.52 -1.30 -13.22
N ASN A 178 1.19 -1.34 -13.25
CA ASN A 178 0.35 -0.60 -12.31
C ASN A 178 0.57 -1.04 -10.85
N TYR A 179 0.82 -2.32 -10.60
CA TYR A 179 1.14 -2.81 -9.26
C TYR A 179 2.47 -2.23 -8.77
N LEU A 180 3.52 -2.35 -9.57
CA LEU A 180 4.86 -1.89 -9.21
C LEU A 180 4.90 -0.37 -8.98
N SER A 181 4.17 0.42 -9.78
CA SER A 181 4.12 1.87 -9.60
C SER A 181 3.43 2.29 -8.30
N LYS A 182 2.38 1.56 -7.85
CA LYS A 182 1.64 1.89 -6.63
C LYS A 182 2.30 1.37 -5.36
N VAL A 183 2.88 0.19 -5.43
CA VAL A 183 3.42 -0.55 -4.27
C VAL A 183 4.94 -0.45 -4.20
N GLY A 184 5.60 -0.20 -5.33
CA GLY A 184 7.05 -0.23 -5.47
C GLY A 184 7.77 0.79 -4.60
N LEU A 185 7.38 2.05 -4.66
CA LEU A 185 8.05 3.11 -3.90
C LEU A 185 7.98 2.90 -2.38
N PRO A 186 6.82 2.63 -1.77
CA PRO A 186 6.74 2.27 -0.36
C PRO A 186 7.57 1.04 -0.01
N ALA A 187 7.48 -0.02 -0.81
CA ALA A 187 8.23 -1.25 -0.58
C ALA A 187 9.75 -1.02 -0.67
N PHE A 188 10.21 -0.28 -1.66
CA PHE A 188 11.62 0.10 -1.82
C PHE A 188 12.14 0.88 -0.62
N THR A 189 11.38 1.87 -0.16
CA THR A 189 11.77 2.70 1.00
C THR A 189 11.95 1.85 2.25
N ILE A 190 11.07 0.87 2.46
CA ILE A 190 11.15 -0.04 3.60
C ILE A 190 12.36 -0.95 3.47
N MET A 191 12.59 -1.53 2.28
CA MET A 191 13.73 -2.41 2.07
C MET A 191 15.05 -1.69 2.31
N VAL A 192 15.17 -0.44 1.88
CA VAL A 192 16.35 0.41 2.15
C VAL A 192 16.49 0.68 3.66
N ALA A 193 15.39 1.03 4.34
CA ALA A 193 15.41 1.27 5.78
C ALA A 193 15.81 0.02 6.57
N LEU A 194 15.31 -1.15 6.18
CA LEU A 194 15.69 -2.43 6.77
C LEU A 194 17.15 -2.79 6.49
N ALA A 195 17.64 -2.50 5.29
CA ALA A 195 19.04 -2.76 4.91
C ALA A 195 20.02 -1.94 5.74
N ILE A 196 19.71 -0.68 6.04
CA ILE A 196 20.56 0.20 6.85
C ILE A 196 20.76 -0.35 8.28
N GLY A 197 19.71 -0.94 8.86
CA GLY A 197 19.74 -1.54 10.21
C GLY A 197 20.21 -2.99 10.28
N ALA A 198 20.42 -3.65 9.15
CA ALA A 198 20.69 -5.07 9.08
C ALA A 198 22.19 -5.43 9.18
N LYS A 199 22.47 -6.72 9.45
CA LYS A 199 23.84 -7.26 9.29
C LYS A 199 24.28 -7.16 7.81
N PRO A 200 25.59 -6.99 7.51
CA PRO A 200 26.07 -6.77 6.13
C PRO A 200 25.54 -7.78 5.11
N LYS A 201 25.52 -9.07 5.45
CA LYS A 201 24.99 -10.12 4.57
C LYS A 201 23.50 -9.93 4.24
N MET A 202 22.70 -9.54 5.23
CA MET A 202 21.27 -9.30 5.04
C MET A 202 21.03 -8.01 4.26
N ALA A 203 21.81 -6.96 4.54
CA ALA A 203 21.78 -5.72 3.78
C ALA A 203 22.07 -5.95 2.30
N SER A 204 23.06 -6.81 1.97
CA SER A 204 23.39 -7.15 0.59
C SER A 204 22.25 -7.92 -0.10
N ILE A 205 21.61 -8.86 0.58
CA ILE A 205 20.44 -9.59 0.05
C ILE A 205 19.30 -8.64 -0.22
N MET A 206 18.93 -7.78 0.74
CA MET A 206 17.87 -6.79 0.59
C MET A 206 18.15 -5.78 -0.52
N GLY A 207 19.41 -5.32 -0.64
CA GLY A 207 19.86 -4.45 -1.71
C GLY A 207 19.76 -5.12 -3.08
N GLY A 208 20.17 -6.38 -3.19
CA GLY A 208 20.06 -7.17 -4.42
C GLY A 208 18.61 -7.38 -4.86
N LEU A 209 17.73 -7.75 -3.93
CA LEU A 209 16.29 -7.89 -4.20
C LEU A 209 15.65 -6.56 -4.61
N SER A 210 16.04 -5.46 -3.98
CA SER A 210 15.57 -4.13 -4.37
C SER A 210 15.99 -3.76 -5.78
N LEU A 211 17.25 -4.05 -6.14
CA LEU A 211 17.77 -3.81 -7.49
C LEU A 211 17.01 -4.64 -8.54
N ILE A 212 16.78 -5.92 -8.28
CA ILE A 212 15.99 -6.80 -9.16
C ILE A 212 14.57 -6.23 -9.33
N SER A 213 13.93 -5.79 -8.24
CA SER A 213 12.59 -5.20 -8.29
C SER A 213 12.54 -3.94 -9.16
N VAL A 214 13.57 -3.07 -9.09
CA VAL A 214 13.68 -1.88 -9.93
C VAL A 214 13.87 -2.28 -11.40
N ILE A 215 14.75 -3.24 -11.69
CA ILE A 215 14.97 -3.74 -13.05
C ILE A 215 13.66 -4.29 -13.62
N MET A 216 12.92 -5.12 -12.86
CA MET A 216 11.64 -5.67 -13.31
C MET A 216 10.60 -4.56 -13.55
N SER A 217 10.57 -3.53 -12.72
CA SER A 217 9.70 -2.37 -12.92
C SER A 217 9.98 -1.67 -14.26
N VAL A 218 11.25 -1.48 -14.62
CA VAL A 218 11.64 -0.90 -15.92
C VAL A 218 11.24 -1.80 -17.09
N LEU A 219 11.39 -3.13 -16.94
CA LEU A 219 11.07 -4.10 -17.98
C LEU A 219 9.56 -4.26 -18.24
N THR A 220 8.69 -3.83 -17.32
CA THR A 220 7.25 -3.76 -17.59
C THR A 220 6.90 -2.66 -18.62
N GLY A 221 7.83 -1.73 -18.88
CA GLY A 221 7.64 -0.64 -19.84
C GLY A 221 6.57 0.37 -19.47
N GLU A 222 6.15 0.39 -18.20
CA GLU A 222 5.17 1.37 -17.71
C GLU A 222 5.84 2.76 -17.61
N ARG A 223 5.29 3.75 -18.31
CA ARG A 223 5.87 5.11 -18.37
C ARG A 223 5.65 5.94 -17.12
N THR A 224 4.82 5.45 -16.21
CA THR A 224 4.47 6.10 -14.94
C THR A 224 5.32 5.66 -13.76
N ASN A 225 6.28 4.78 -13.97
CA ASN A 225 7.20 4.27 -12.95
C ASN A 225 8.41 5.17 -12.74
#